data_17dff4fa334081de7e08bb45d7cea036
#
_entry.id   17dff4fa334081de7e08bb45d7cea036
#
_cell.length_a   1.000
_cell.length_b   1.000
_cell.length_c   1.000
_cell.angle_alpha   90.00
_cell.angle_beta   90.00
_cell.angle_gamma   90.00
#
_symmetry.space_group_name_H-M   'P 1'
#
loop_
_entity.id
_entity.type
_entity.pdbx_description
1 polymer ?
#
loop_
_entity_poly.entity_id
_entity_poly.type
_entity_poly.pdbx_seq_one_letter_code
_entity_poly.pdbx_strand_id
1 'polypeptide(L)'
;LKLDKEKILAMSPNASAISNAKKICSSGSFVKLAHSSDDTFYMGECKGSGKSNYIVSADFIDEENPVIRCSCPSRQFPCKHGLALLFEIADEKTFEECEIPEDILAKREKKEKAKAKKEKESAEGTEKVKKAPSKTSKAARTKKINKQIEGLDLIKKITSQLLKVGLSTMGAVSLKEYKDIVKQLGDYYLPGPQILFQRLMLEVQEYKEDQDTKHYQQALECLKKLRAIEKKGREYLKEELEKENLEIGDNTLYEDLGGVWKLEQLNDLGLKKENARLIQLAFEVTYDEASKIFADYGYWIDLDSGEISYTANYRPLSALKYIKQEDSNFSLLTVPTLTYYPGGVNKRIRWNNANFNDREDSSFKKIKTYAKNIDDAVKIAKNELKNILTDNVVVLLIEFEKIMFIEEEGSKKYILVDKNKKMIELKNNGARELAKVFYELLPNECLENQVMFVKLFQEDRTIYAEPHSIITDDKIVRLGF
;
A
#
# COMPACT_ATOMS: atom_id res chain seq x y z
N LEU A 1 -3.72 15.29 38.27
CA LEU A 1 -3.68 14.26 37.23
C LEU A 1 -2.61 13.22 37.55
N LYS A 2 -2.95 11.93 37.78
CA LYS A 2 -1.96 10.84 37.93
C LYS A 2 -1.66 10.25 36.57
N LEU A 3 -0.54 10.63 35.98
CA LEU A 3 -0.10 10.09 34.71
C LEU A 3 0.84 8.89 34.94
N ASP A 4 0.47 7.71 34.41
CA ASP A 4 1.27 6.49 34.52
C ASP A 4 2.45 6.52 33.55
N LYS A 5 3.66 6.21 34.04
CA LYS A 5 4.87 6.12 33.21
C LYS A 5 4.78 5.03 32.14
N GLU A 6 4.06 3.95 32.38
CA GLU A 6 3.84 2.90 31.37
C GLU A 6 3.01 3.43 30.20
N LYS A 7 1.98 4.26 30.47
CA LYS A 7 1.21 4.93 29.40
C LYS A 7 2.09 5.87 28.58
N ILE A 8 3.01 6.62 29.20
CA ILE A 8 3.95 7.49 28.48
C ILE A 8 4.87 6.68 27.56
N LEU A 9 5.36 5.53 28.04
CA LEU A 9 6.21 4.63 27.24
C LEU A 9 5.43 4.07 26.04
N ALA A 10 4.18 3.70 26.22
CA ALA A 10 3.30 3.20 25.16
C ALA A 10 2.99 4.27 24.08
N MET A 11 2.92 5.55 24.47
CA MET A 11 2.71 6.67 23.53
C MET A 11 3.96 7.02 22.71
N SER A 12 5.13 6.49 23.08
CA SER A 12 6.38 6.88 22.43
C SER A 12 6.56 6.21 21.05
N PRO A 13 6.98 6.96 20.03
CA PRO A 13 7.23 6.41 18.70
C PRO A 13 8.41 5.43 18.65
N ASN A 14 9.39 5.53 19.56
CA ASN A 14 10.55 4.65 19.64
C ASN A 14 11.38 4.86 20.93
N ALA A 15 12.28 3.90 21.22
CA ALA A 15 13.15 3.94 22.39
C ALA A 15 14.13 5.14 22.40
N SER A 16 14.55 5.64 21.24
CA SER A 16 15.42 6.82 21.14
C SER A 16 14.69 8.09 21.58
N ALA A 17 13.40 8.23 21.26
CA ALA A 17 12.58 9.36 21.71
C ALA A 17 12.47 9.37 23.25
N ILE A 18 12.29 8.19 23.87
CA ILE A 18 12.25 8.03 25.33
C ILE A 18 13.56 8.43 25.96
N SER A 19 14.68 7.88 25.45
CA SER A 19 16.02 8.19 25.97
C SER A 19 16.33 9.69 25.89
N ASN A 20 15.99 10.32 24.77
CA ASN A 20 16.16 11.77 24.59
C ASN A 20 15.24 12.60 25.48
N ALA A 21 14.01 12.16 25.71
CA ALA A 21 13.06 12.82 26.62
C ALA A 21 13.60 12.77 28.07
N LYS A 22 14.06 11.61 28.53
CA LYS A 22 14.68 11.46 29.86
C LYS A 22 15.93 12.34 30.02
N LYS A 23 16.74 12.51 28.97
CA LYS A 23 17.89 13.44 28.99
C LYS A 23 17.44 14.90 29.15
N ILE A 24 16.34 15.30 28.49
CA ILE A 24 15.76 16.65 28.64
C ILE A 24 15.33 16.91 30.09
N CYS A 25 14.65 15.95 30.74
CA CYS A 25 14.25 16.04 32.14
C CYS A 25 15.48 16.10 33.07
N SER A 26 16.43 15.17 32.90
CA SER A 26 17.61 15.11 33.77
C SER A 26 18.54 16.32 33.64
N SER A 27 18.58 16.97 32.48
CA SER A 27 19.36 18.20 32.25
C SER A 27 18.64 19.49 32.66
N GLY A 28 17.41 19.41 33.14
CA GLY A 28 16.63 20.59 33.51
C GLY A 28 16.43 21.55 32.34
N SER A 29 16.15 21.01 31.16
CA SER A 29 16.07 21.82 29.94
C SER A 29 14.78 22.64 29.85
N PHE A 30 13.77 22.39 30.69
CA PHE A 30 12.58 23.25 30.78
C PHE A 30 12.92 24.51 31.58
N VAL A 31 12.72 25.67 30.97
CA VAL A 31 12.90 26.98 31.60
C VAL A 31 11.61 27.48 32.22
N LYS A 32 10.48 26.96 31.79
CA LYS A 32 9.17 27.24 32.36
C LYS A 32 8.29 25.98 32.26
N LEU A 33 7.55 25.71 33.35
CA LEU A 33 6.52 24.67 33.40
C LEU A 33 5.28 25.33 33.99
N ALA A 34 4.12 25.18 33.33
CA ALA A 34 2.88 25.77 33.78
C ALA A 34 1.69 24.84 33.54
N HIS A 35 0.62 24.97 34.36
CA HIS A 35 -0.62 24.20 34.22
C HIS A 35 -1.85 25.09 34.43
N SER A 36 -2.98 24.66 33.94
CA SER A 36 -4.26 25.33 34.22
C SER A 36 -4.77 24.99 35.62
N SER A 37 -5.56 25.89 36.23
CA SER A 37 -6.13 25.71 37.54
C SER A 37 -7.00 24.45 37.70
N ASP A 38 -7.52 23.92 36.60
CA ASP A 38 -8.32 22.69 36.50
C ASP A 38 -7.51 21.43 36.19
N ASP A 39 -6.17 21.53 36.11
CA ASP A 39 -5.24 20.44 35.78
C ASP A 39 -5.53 19.72 34.46
N THR A 40 -6.28 20.37 33.57
CA THR A 40 -6.58 19.78 32.23
C THR A 40 -5.62 20.20 31.13
N PHE A 41 -4.76 21.20 31.37
CA PHE A 41 -3.79 21.70 30.41
C PHE A 41 -2.44 21.95 31.08
N TYR A 42 -1.40 21.43 30.44
CA TYR A 42 -0.01 21.60 30.83
C TYR A 42 0.79 22.18 29.70
N MET A 43 1.72 23.08 29.99
CA MET A 43 2.65 23.63 29.02
C MET A 43 4.06 23.81 29.60
N GLY A 44 5.03 23.84 28.73
CA GLY A 44 6.43 24.08 29.07
C GLY A 44 7.20 24.78 27.97
N GLU A 45 8.18 25.58 28.35
CA GLU A 45 9.19 26.11 27.45
C GLU A 45 10.46 25.31 27.63
N CYS A 46 10.88 24.60 26.58
CA CYS A 46 12.06 23.77 26.58
C CYS A 46 13.17 24.40 25.74
N LYS A 47 14.39 24.44 26.25
CA LYS A 47 15.58 24.91 25.51
C LYS A 47 15.69 24.16 24.18
N GLY A 48 15.77 24.89 23.07
CA GLY A 48 15.94 24.35 21.73
C GLY A 48 17.43 24.24 21.35
N SER A 49 17.69 23.60 20.21
CA SER A 49 19.04 23.59 19.61
C SER A 49 19.42 24.90 18.93
N GLY A 50 18.52 25.88 18.87
CA GLY A 50 18.70 27.20 18.28
C GLY A 50 18.58 28.32 19.31
N LYS A 51 18.36 29.57 18.83
CA LYS A 51 18.25 30.78 19.66
C LYS A 51 16.92 30.89 20.44
N SER A 52 15.89 30.14 20.07
CA SER A 52 14.55 30.19 20.67
C SER A 52 14.19 28.89 21.36
N ASN A 53 13.41 29.00 22.46
CA ASN A 53 12.86 27.86 23.16
C ASN A 53 11.71 27.24 22.34
N TYR A 54 11.47 25.94 22.54
CA TYR A 54 10.30 25.26 22.01
C TYR A 54 9.15 25.34 23.00
N ILE A 55 7.99 25.73 22.52
CA ILE A 55 6.75 25.70 23.31
C ILE A 55 6.13 24.31 23.15
N VAL A 56 5.87 23.66 24.28
CA VAL A 56 5.30 22.31 24.35
C VAL A 56 4.05 22.38 25.18
N SER A 57 2.99 21.69 24.78
CA SER A 57 1.76 21.58 25.58
C SER A 57 1.15 20.18 25.51
N ALA A 58 0.46 19.81 26.58
CA ALA A 58 -0.36 18.61 26.71
C ALA A 58 -1.75 18.99 27.21
N ASP A 59 -2.78 18.62 26.47
CA ASP A 59 -4.18 18.95 26.72
C ASP A 59 -4.91 17.64 27.06
N PHE A 60 -5.34 17.52 28.32
CA PHE A 60 -5.97 16.36 28.95
C PHE A 60 -7.49 16.49 29.10
N ILE A 61 -8.16 17.29 28.25
CA ILE A 61 -9.63 17.30 28.22
C ILE A 61 -10.21 15.89 27.97
N ASP A 62 -9.39 15.01 27.39
CA ASP A 62 -9.59 13.57 27.25
C ASP A 62 -8.38 12.90 27.93
N GLU A 63 -8.56 12.44 29.18
CA GLU A 63 -7.48 11.90 30.01
C GLU A 63 -6.85 10.62 29.40
N GLU A 64 -7.65 9.84 28.66
CA GLU A 64 -7.16 8.62 28.01
C GLU A 64 -6.35 8.92 26.74
N ASN A 65 -6.69 10.00 26.03
CA ASN A 65 -6.09 10.39 24.77
C ASN A 65 -5.66 11.86 24.76
N PRO A 66 -4.63 12.23 25.52
CA PRO A 66 -4.18 13.62 25.62
C PRO A 66 -3.64 14.13 24.28
N VAL A 67 -3.92 15.40 23.98
CA VAL A 67 -3.43 16.05 22.77
C VAL A 67 -2.13 16.79 23.06
N ILE A 68 -1.01 16.25 22.58
CA ILE A 68 0.31 16.84 22.76
C ILE A 68 0.62 17.75 21.59
N ARG A 69 1.26 18.89 21.81
CA ARG A 69 1.71 19.84 20.76
C ARG A 69 3.11 20.33 21.08
N CYS A 70 3.91 20.57 20.04
CA CYS A 70 5.26 21.13 20.21
C CYS A 70 5.65 21.95 18.98
N SER A 71 6.26 23.11 19.20
CA SER A 71 6.76 23.99 18.14
C SER A 71 8.08 23.54 17.52
N CYS A 72 8.67 22.41 17.95
CA CYS A 72 9.92 21.92 17.37
C CYS A 72 9.73 21.35 15.95
N PRO A 73 10.76 21.35 15.10
CA PRO A 73 10.68 20.86 13.72
C PRO A 73 10.62 19.34 13.59
N SER A 74 10.48 18.60 14.69
CA SER A 74 10.41 17.14 14.69
C SER A 74 9.17 16.65 13.94
N ARG A 75 9.35 15.66 13.07
CA ARG A 75 8.24 14.93 12.41
C ARG A 75 7.74 13.74 13.22
N GLN A 76 8.41 13.40 14.32
CA GLN A 76 7.96 12.34 15.24
C GLN A 76 6.90 12.87 16.19
N PHE A 77 5.86 12.07 16.45
CA PHE A 77 4.78 12.46 17.34
C PHE A 77 4.39 11.32 18.29
N PRO A 78 4.36 11.53 19.63
CA PRO A 78 4.89 12.70 20.33
C PRO A 78 6.41 12.85 20.13
N CYS A 79 6.88 14.09 20.01
CA CYS A 79 8.31 14.36 19.92
C CYS A 79 8.98 14.21 21.32
N LYS A 80 10.32 14.16 21.34
CA LYS A 80 11.08 14.06 22.62
C LYS A 80 10.71 15.14 23.66
N HIS A 81 10.34 16.36 23.23
CA HIS A 81 9.93 17.43 24.12
C HIS A 81 8.51 17.20 24.69
N GLY A 82 7.58 16.67 23.87
CA GLY A 82 6.26 16.26 24.32
C GLY A 82 6.34 15.14 25.37
N LEU A 83 7.15 14.10 25.08
CA LEU A 83 7.40 13.02 26.04
C LEU A 83 8.07 13.53 27.32
N ALA A 84 9.01 14.47 27.21
CA ALA A 84 9.67 15.06 28.38
C ALA A 84 8.68 15.83 29.26
N LEU A 85 7.77 16.61 28.67
CA LEU A 85 6.71 17.28 29.43
C LEU A 85 5.83 16.27 30.17
N LEU A 86 5.44 15.17 29.53
CA LEU A 86 4.67 14.10 30.18
C LEU A 86 5.45 13.44 31.35
N PHE A 87 6.77 13.25 31.20
CA PHE A 87 7.60 12.74 32.30
C PHE A 87 7.69 13.74 33.45
N GLU A 88 7.82 15.06 33.21
CA GLU A 88 7.83 16.08 34.26
C GLU A 88 6.48 16.10 35.02
N ILE A 89 5.35 15.90 34.32
CA ILE A 89 4.02 15.77 34.95
C ILE A 89 3.95 14.50 35.80
N ALA A 90 4.42 13.35 35.27
CA ALA A 90 4.41 12.07 35.98
C ALA A 90 5.35 12.05 37.21
N ASP A 91 6.41 12.86 37.18
CA ASP A 91 7.36 13.03 38.26
C ASP A 91 6.93 14.12 39.24
N GLU A 92 5.68 14.63 39.14
CA GLU A 92 5.04 15.62 40.05
C GLU A 92 5.92 16.85 40.24
N LYS A 93 6.60 17.33 39.20
CA LYS A 93 7.37 18.56 39.24
C LYS A 93 6.46 19.77 39.56
N THR A 94 7.03 20.82 40.06
CA THR A 94 6.32 22.06 40.34
C THR A 94 5.99 22.79 39.05
N PHE A 95 4.71 23.08 38.85
CA PHE A 95 4.20 23.86 37.72
C PHE A 95 3.61 25.17 38.26
N GLU A 96 3.80 26.26 37.52
CA GLU A 96 3.17 27.55 37.81
C GLU A 96 1.74 27.55 37.26
N GLU A 97 0.82 28.24 37.92
CA GLU A 97 -0.55 28.37 37.40
C GLU A 97 -0.58 29.29 36.17
N CYS A 98 -1.32 28.91 35.12
CA CYS A 98 -1.50 29.71 33.92
C CYS A 98 -2.92 29.62 33.36
N GLU A 99 -3.30 30.61 32.58
CA GLU A 99 -4.53 30.53 31.77
C GLU A 99 -4.35 29.65 30.55
N ILE A 100 -5.40 28.97 30.15
CA ILE A 100 -5.40 28.18 28.93
C ILE A 100 -5.41 29.13 27.72
N PRO A 101 -4.47 29.03 26.76
CA PRO A 101 -4.43 29.93 25.60
C PRO A 101 -5.74 29.89 24.79
N GLU A 102 -6.18 31.04 24.30
CA GLU A 102 -7.46 31.20 23.57
C GLU A 102 -7.56 30.26 22.35
N ASP A 103 -6.44 30.01 21.66
CA ASP A 103 -6.41 29.11 20.51
C ASP A 103 -6.65 27.65 20.91
N ILE A 104 -6.29 27.25 22.13
CA ILE A 104 -6.57 25.94 22.71
C ILE A 104 -8.04 25.84 23.13
N LEU A 105 -8.58 26.87 23.76
CA LEU A 105 -10.01 26.94 24.13
C LEU A 105 -10.88 26.82 22.87
N ALA A 106 -10.56 27.55 21.81
CA ALA A 106 -11.28 27.47 20.54
C ALA A 106 -11.21 26.06 19.89
N LYS A 107 -10.08 25.35 20.07
CA LYS A 107 -9.93 23.95 19.61
C LYS A 107 -10.73 22.97 20.47
N ARG A 108 -10.80 23.19 21.79
CA ARG A 108 -11.64 22.41 22.70
C ARG A 108 -13.11 22.55 22.33
N GLU A 109 -13.63 23.78 22.19
CA GLU A 109 -15.00 24.02 21.75
C GLU A 109 -15.38 23.36 20.44
N LYS A 110 -14.46 23.39 19.45
CA LYS A 110 -14.68 22.69 18.18
C LYS A 110 -14.77 21.17 18.36
N LYS A 111 -13.94 20.61 19.25
CA LYS A 111 -13.95 19.16 19.56
C LYS A 111 -15.22 18.76 20.33
N GLU A 112 -15.67 19.58 21.28
CA GLU A 112 -16.93 19.35 22.00
C GLU A 112 -18.15 19.45 21.09
N LYS A 113 -18.23 20.49 20.27
CA LYS A 113 -19.30 20.64 19.27
C LYS A 113 -19.34 19.46 18.29
N ALA A 114 -18.17 18.90 17.95
CA ALA A 114 -18.06 17.70 17.12
C ALA A 114 -18.46 16.42 17.87
N LYS A 115 -18.13 16.30 19.17
CA LYS A 115 -18.53 15.17 20.04
C LYS A 115 -20.03 15.20 20.31
N ALA A 116 -20.57 16.33 20.74
CA ALA A 116 -22.00 16.51 20.98
C ALA A 116 -22.86 16.26 19.72
N LYS A 117 -22.31 16.53 18.55
CA LYS A 117 -22.94 16.22 17.27
C LYS A 117 -22.93 14.73 16.94
N LYS A 118 -21.82 14.02 17.28
CA LYS A 118 -21.73 12.56 17.16
C LYS A 118 -22.63 11.82 18.15
N GLU A 119 -22.77 12.32 19.38
CA GLU A 119 -23.62 11.72 20.41
C GLU A 119 -25.11 11.92 20.13
N LYS A 120 -25.51 13.06 19.56
CA LYS A 120 -26.87 13.27 19.07
C LYS A 120 -27.21 12.43 17.85
N GLU A 121 -26.23 12.16 16.96
CA GLU A 121 -26.38 11.30 15.79
C GLU A 121 -26.41 9.79 16.14
N SER A 122 -25.91 9.39 17.33
CA SER A 122 -25.98 8.01 17.82
C SER A 122 -27.23 7.67 18.64
N ALA A 123 -27.95 8.67 19.13
CA ALA A 123 -29.19 8.49 19.91
C ALA A 123 -30.48 8.45 19.04
N GLU A 124 -30.43 8.95 17.82
CA GLU A 124 -31.50 8.82 16.84
C GLU A 124 -31.09 7.78 15.79
N GLY A 125 -31.64 6.57 15.90
CA GLY A 125 -31.45 5.47 14.95
C GLY A 125 -32.10 5.77 13.60
N THR A 126 -31.58 6.78 12.89
CA THR A 126 -31.95 7.09 11.52
C THR A 126 -30.72 6.91 10.60
N GLU A 127 -30.94 6.23 9.48
CA GLU A 127 -29.96 6.08 8.40
C GLU A 127 -29.26 7.42 8.14
N LYS A 128 -27.92 7.41 8.15
CA LYS A 128 -27.10 8.58 7.83
C LYS A 128 -27.39 9.06 6.42
N VAL A 129 -28.31 10.00 6.26
CA VAL A 129 -28.39 10.77 5.02
C VAL A 129 -27.11 11.59 4.91
N LYS A 130 -26.23 11.19 4.01
CA LYS A 130 -24.98 11.91 3.71
C LYS A 130 -25.37 13.34 3.29
N LYS A 131 -24.92 14.37 4.06
CA LYS A 131 -25.15 15.76 3.71
C LYS A 131 -24.63 16.04 2.30
N ALA A 132 -25.43 16.67 1.47
CA ALA A 132 -25.01 17.13 0.16
C ALA A 132 -23.70 17.95 0.25
N PRO A 133 -22.72 17.70 -0.63
CA PRO A 133 -21.44 18.37 -0.58
C PRO A 133 -21.60 19.90 -0.76
N SER A 134 -20.78 20.67 -0.05
CA SER A 134 -20.83 22.13 -0.17
C SER A 134 -20.50 22.59 -1.59
N LYS A 135 -21.05 23.74 -2.01
CA LYS A 135 -20.75 24.33 -3.33
C LYS A 135 -19.25 24.52 -3.56
N THR A 136 -18.49 24.87 -2.51
CA THR A 136 -17.03 25.02 -2.54
C THR A 136 -16.32 23.69 -2.83
N SER A 137 -16.78 22.60 -2.24
CA SER A 137 -16.22 21.26 -2.48
C SER A 137 -16.48 20.77 -3.90
N LYS A 138 -17.68 21.03 -4.44
CA LYS A 138 -18.02 20.71 -5.85
C LYS A 138 -17.16 21.49 -6.83
N ALA A 139 -17.02 22.81 -6.63
CA ALA A 139 -16.18 23.66 -7.49
C ALA A 139 -14.70 23.24 -7.49
N ALA A 140 -14.15 22.89 -6.32
CA ALA A 140 -12.78 22.42 -6.21
C ALA A 140 -12.58 21.07 -6.94
N ARG A 141 -13.52 20.14 -6.81
CA ARG A 141 -13.52 18.85 -7.54
C ARG A 141 -13.56 19.07 -9.04
N THR A 142 -14.50 19.88 -9.52
CA THR A 142 -14.66 20.22 -10.96
C THR A 142 -13.36 20.81 -11.52
N LYS A 143 -12.76 21.75 -10.78
CA LYS A 143 -11.46 22.35 -11.15
C LYS A 143 -10.35 21.31 -11.25
N LYS A 144 -10.26 20.38 -10.29
CA LYS A 144 -9.28 19.29 -10.32
C LYS A 144 -9.49 18.38 -11.52
N ILE A 145 -10.75 17.92 -11.76
CA ILE A 145 -11.08 17.02 -12.86
C ILE A 145 -10.76 17.67 -14.22
N ASN A 146 -11.12 18.95 -14.41
CA ASN A 146 -10.79 19.68 -15.64
C ASN A 146 -9.27 19.73 -15.87
N LYS A 147 -8.48 19.98 -14.82
CA LYS A 147 -7.02 19.90 -14.90
C LYS A 147 -6.50 18.50 -15.25
N GLN A 148 -7.09 17.46 -14.70
CA GLN A 148 -6.75 16.09 -15.07
C GLN A 148 -7.05 15.80 -16.55
N ILE A 149 -8.17 16.30 -17.08
CA ILE A 149 -8.51 16.17 -18.50
C ILE A 149 -7.49 16.89 -19.39
N GLU A 150 -7.05 18.12 -19.03
CA GLU A 150 -5.96 18.83 -19.71
C GLU A 150 -4.65 18.00 -19.69
N GLY A 151 -4.32 17.38 -18.56
CA GLY A 151 -3.16 16.48 -18.46
C GLY A 151 -3.28 15.24 -19.34
N LEU A 152 -4.50 14.69 -19.52
CA LEU A 152 -4.74 13.60 -20.46
C LEU A 152 -4.55 14.04 -21.92
N ASP A 153 -4.82 15.32 -22.26
CA ASP A 153 -4.51 15.86 -23.59
C ASP A 153 -2.98 15.93 -23.82
N LEU A 154 -2.22 16.27 -22.80
CA LEU A 154 -0.76 16.21 -22.85
C LEU A 154 -0.26 14.77 -23.10
N ILE A 155 -0.78 13.79 -22.38
CA ILE A 155 -0.46 12.35 -22.58
C ILE A 155 -0.78 11.94 -24.02
N LYS A 156 -1.96 12.29 -24.53
CA LYS A 156 -2.36 12.00 -25.91
C LYS A 156 -1.36 12.54 -26.92
N LYS A 157 -0.97 13.81 -26.77
CA LYS A 157 -0.01 14.48 -27.65
C LYS A 157 1.33 13.77 -27.66
N ILE A 158 1.90 13.51 -26.48
CA ILE A 158 3.24 12.93 -26.33
C ILE A 158 3.27 11.50 -26.81
N THR A 159 2.32 10.66 -26.38
CA THR A 159 2.27 9.25 -26.81
C THR A 159 2.07 9.15 -28.32
N SER A 160 1.27 10.03 -28.93
CA SER A 160 1.10 10.08 -30.39
C SER A 160 2.38 10.51 -31.11
N GLN A 161 3.14 11.42 -30.52
CA GLN A 161 4.45 11.82 -31.05
C GLN A 161 5.45 10.66 -30.99
N LEU A 162 5.59 10.00 -29.82
CA LEU A 162 6.50 8.88 -29.63
C LEU A 162 6.17 7.70 -30.56
N LEU A 163 4.90 7.44 -30.84
CA LEU A 163 4.48 6.42 -31.81
C LEU A 163 4.89 6.76 -33.26
N LYS A 164 4.93 8.06 -33.61
CA LYS A 164 5.32 8.50 -34.96
C LYS A 164 6.83 8.47 -35.18
N VAL A 165 7.60 8.93 -34.18
CA VAL A 165 9.06 9.09 -34.32
C VAL A 165 9.85 7.92 -33.76
N GLY A 166 9.23 7.04 -32.96
CA GLY A 166 9.85 5.90 -32.30
C GLY A 166 10.50 6.24 -30.96
N LEU A 167 10.53 5.28 -30.03
CA LEU A 167 11.10 5.43 -28.69
C LEU A 167 12.62 5.66 -28.72
N SER A 168 13.31 5.20 -29.75
CA SER A 168 14.76 5.39 -29.92
C SER A 168 15.17 6.87 -30.00
N THR A 169 14.24 7.77 -30.36
CA THR A 169 14.46 9.23 -30.42
C THR A 169 14.52 9.90 -29.04
N MET A 170 14.16 9.19 -27.97
CA MET A 170 14.28 9.68 -26.59
C MET A 170 15.76 9.72 -26.18
N GLY A 171 16.54 10.65 -26.74
CA GLY A 171 17.97 10.83 -26.47
C GLY A 171 18.28 11.84 -25.37
N ALA A 172 19.57 12.05 -25.10
CA ALA A 172 20.05 12.91 -24.00
C ALA A 172 19.53 14.36 -24.09
N VAL A 173 19.33 14.93 -25.27
CA VAL A 173 18.82 16.29 -25.48
C VAL A 173 17.33 16.38 -25.14
N SER A 174 16.56 15.36 -25.49
CA SER A 174 15.11 15.31 -25.19
C SER A 174 14.79 14.89 -23.74
N LEU A 175 15.74 14.31 -22.99
CA LEU A 175 15.53 13.90 -21.59
C LEU A 175 15.10 15.06 -20.68
N LYS A 176 15.62 16.28 -20.93
CA LYS A 176 15.20 17.45 -20.14
C LYS A 176 13.73 17.80 -20.39
N GLU A 177 13.31 17.83 -21.65
CA GLU A 177 11.92 18.08 -22.04
C GLU A 177 10.96 17.04 -21.45
N TYR A 178 11.35 15.75 -21.47
CA TYR A 178 10.56 14.68 -20.88
C TYR A 178 10.48 14.77 -19.34
N LYS A 179 11.55 15.21 -18.65
CA LYS A 179 11.50 15.51 -17.22
C LYS A 179 10.53 16.64 -16.89
N ASP A 180 10.46 17.67 -17.73
CA ASP A 180 9.48 18.75 -17.58
C ASP A 180 8.05 18.24 -17.78
N ILE A 181 7.83 17.30 -18.70
CA ILE A 181 6.55 16.64 -18.90
C ILE A 181 6.15 15.83 -17.67
N VAL A 182 7.06 15.05 -17.10
CA VAL A 182 6.84 14.31 -15.84
C VAL A 182 6.36 15.27 -14.74
N LYS A 183 7.00 16.44 -14.59
CA LYS A 183 6.60 17.46 -13.62
C LYS A 183 5.20 18.00 -13.92
N GLN A 184 4.92 18.34 -15.18
CA GLN A 184 3.60 18.84 -15.61
C GLN A 184 2.48 17.82 -15.29
N LEU A 185 2.70 16.52 -15.49
CA LEU A 185 1.71 15.49 -15.13
C LEU A 185 1.36 15.51 -13.64
N GLY A 186 2.34 15.77 -12.77
CA GLY A 186 2.10 16.00 -11.34
C GLY A 186 1.26 17.27 -11.08
N ASP A 187 1.55 18.37 -11.78
CA ASP A 187 0.79 19.63 -11.67
C ASP A 187 -0.64 19.49 -12.18
N TYR A 188 -0.89 18.55 -13.09
CA TYR A 188 -2.22 18.16 -13.57
C TYR A 188 -2.92 17.15 -12.67
N TYR A 189 -2.42 16.84 -11.48
CA TYR A 189 -2.97 15.85 -10.54
C TYR A 189 -3.09 14.44 -11.14
N LEU A 190 -2.11 14.02 -11.93
CA LEU A 190 -2.01 12.71 -12.56
C LEU A 190 -0.75 11.94 -12.10
N PRO A 191 -0.58 11.66 -10.79
CA PRO A 191 0.62 10.98 -10.30
C PRO A 191 0.77 9.54 -10.82
N GLY A 192 -0.32 8.83 -11.14
CA GLY A 192 -0.24 7.51 -11.75
C GLY A 192 0.44 7.56 -13.13
N PRO A 193 -0.10 8.32 -14.10
CA PRO A 193 0.55 8.57 -15.38
C PRO A 193 1.96 9.17 -15.27
N GLN A 194 2.21 10.01 -14.27
CA GLN A 194 3.54 10.57 -14.00
C GLN A 194 4.58 9.47 -13.75
N ILE A 195 4.28 8.53 -12.83
CA ILE A 195 5.16 7.41 -12.50
C ILE A 195 5.33 6.48 -13.72
N LEU A 196 4.23 6.22 -14.43
CA LEU A 196 4.27 5.35 -15.60
C LEU A 196 5.12 5.95 -16.74
N PHE A 197 5.10 7.27 -16.92
CA PHE A 197 5.95 7.95 -17.88
C PHE A 197 7.43 7.99 -17.44
N GLN A 198 7.69 8.11 -16.13
CA GLN A 198 9.05 7.96 -15.59
C GLN A 198 9.60 6.56 -15.87
N ARG A 199 8.78 5.51 -15.67
CA ARG A 199 9.17 4.12 -15.97
C ARG A 199 9.48 3.94 -17.45
N LEU A 200 8.63 4.47 -18.34
CA LEU A 200 8.89 4.44 -19.77
C LEU A 200 10.25 5.07 -20.13
N MET A 201 10.58 6.20 -19.51
CA MET A 201 11.89 6.87 -19.73
C MET A 201 13.05 6.01 -19.23
N LEU A 202 12.91 5.40 -18.06
CA LEU A 202 13.92 4.51 -17.49
C LEU A 202 14.17 3.31 -18.40
N GLU A 203 13.12 2.60 -18.81
CA GLU A 203 13.23 1.43 -19.69
C GLU A 203 13.88 1.76 -21.05
N VAL A 204 13.59 2.94 -21.61
CA VAL A 204 14.28 3.39 -22.84
C VAL A 204 15.76 3.69 -22.59
N GLN A 205 16.10 4.19 -21.40
CA GLN A 205 17.49 4.44 -21.04
C GLN A 205 18.26 3.14 -20.83
N GLU A 206 17.72 2.19 -20.06
CA GLU A 206 18.31 0.86 -19.85
C GLU A 206 18.52 0.13 -21.20
N TYR A 207 17.52 0.14 -22.10
CA TYR A 207 17.67 -0.43 -23.42
C TYR A 207 18.85 0.17 -24.20
N LYS A 208 19.11 1.47 -24.04
CA LYS A 208 20.25 2.11 -24.73
C LYS A 208 21.59 1.71 -24.13
N GLU A 209 21.63 1.37 -22.87
CA GLU A 209 22.86 1.00 -22.17
C GLU A 209 23.25 -0.45 -22.44
N ASP A 210 22.29 -1.39 -22.39
CA ASP A 210 22.55 -2.84 -22.49
C ASP A 210 22.05 -3.51 -23.76
N GLN A 211 21.19 -2.84 -24.54
CA GLN A 211 20.55 -3.38 -25.76
C GLN A 211 19.64 -4.61 -25.50
N ASP A 212 19.23 -4.85 -24.22
CA ASP A 212 18.29 -5.92 -23.93
C ASP A 212 16.89 -5.55 -24.43
N THR A 213 16.37 -6.36 -25.35
CA THR A 213 15.03 -6.17 -25.95
C THR A 213 13.91 -6.21 -24.91
N LYS A 214 14.14 -6.79 -23.75
CA LYS A 214 13.19 -6.81 -22.62
C LYS A 214 12.84 -5.39 -22.18
N HIS A 215 13.82 -4.50 -22.06
CA HIS A 215 13.60 -3.09 -21.70
C HIS A 215 12.76 -2.37 -22.76
N TYR A 216 13.01 -2.64 -24.03
CA TYR A 216 12.20 -2.06 -25.10
C TYR A 216 10.74 -2.53 -25.04
N GLN A 217 10.52 -3.82 -24.77
CA GLN A 217 9.17 -4.38 -24.59
C GLN A 217 8.45 -3.75 -23.39
N GLN A 218 9.14 -3.57 -22.26
CA GLN A 218 8.60 -2.91 -21.07
C GLN A 218 8.26 -1.42 -21.34
N ALA A 219 9.09 -0.72 -22.09
CA ALA A 219 8.79 0.64 -22.54
C ALA A 219 7.52 0.70 -23.40
N LEU A 220 7.33 -0.23 -24.32
CA LEU A 220 6.10 -0.33 -25.13
C LEU A 220 4.87 -0.63 -24.28
N GLU A 221 4.99 -1.47 -23.26
CA GLU A 221 3.88 -1.72 -22.32
C GLU A 221 3.51 -0.45 -21.54
N CYS A 222 4.50 0.31 -21.06
CA CYS A 222 4.25 1.61 -20.44
C CYS A 222 3.51 2.57 -21.38
N LEU A 223 3.93 2.63 -22.64
CA LEU A 223 3.30 3.47 -23.66
C LEU A 223 1.85 3.05 -23.94
N LYS A 224 1.58 1.74 -24.04
CA LYS A 224 0.23 1.19 -24.21
C LYS A 224 -0.65 1.51 -23.00
N LYS A 225 -0.15 1.34 -21.76
CA LYS A 225 -0.87 1.68 -20.53
C LYS A 225 -1.20 3.17 -20.48
N LEU A 226 -0.26 4.06 -20.81
CA LEU A 226 -0.51 5.51 -20.88
C LEU A 226 -1.64 5.86 -21.85
N ARG A 227 -1.69 5.22 -23.02
CA ARG A 227 -2.78 5.41 -23.99
C ARG A 227 -4.13 4.87 -23.49
N ALA A 228 -4.12 3.75 -22.81
CA ALA A 228 -5.32 3.17 -22.21
C ALA A 228 -5.88 4.06 -21.10
N ILE A 229 -5.00 4.57 -20.21
CA ILE A 229 -5.38 5.53 -19.15
C ILE A 229 -5.92 6.82 -19.77
N GLU A 230 -5.27 7.35 -20.83
CA GLU A 230 -5.77 8.54 -21.53
C GLU A 230 -7.19 8.34 -22.03
N LYS A 231 -7.46 7.24 -22.73
CA LYS A 231 -8.79 6.99 -23.31
C LYS A 231 -9.84 6.71 -22.25
N LYS A 232 -9.62 5.67 -21.43
CA LYS A 232 -10.59 5.24 -20.40
C LYS A 232 -10.73 6.26 -19.28
N GLY A 233 -9.59 6.88 -18.85
CA GLY A 233 -9.57 7.91 -17.82
C GLY A 233 -10.36 9.16 -18.22
N ARG A 234 -10.33 9.53 -19.49
CA ARG A 234 -11.13 10.65 -20.02
C ARG A 234 -12.62 10.37 -19.94
N GLU A 235 -13.06 9.17 -20.31
CA GLU A 235 -14.45 8.75 -20.19
C GLU A 235 -14.88 8.76 -18.73
N TYR A 236 -14.11 8.13 -17.85
CA TYR A 236 -14.33 8.12 -16.41
C TYR A 236 -14.43 9.54 -15.81
N LEU A 237 -13.49 10.44 -16.12
CA LEU A 237 -13.49 11.81 -15.58
C LEU A 237 -14.68 12.64 -16.06
N LYS A 238 -15.17 12.41 -17.28
CA LYS A 238 -16.40 13.05 -17.78
C LYS A 238 -17.63 12.57 -17.01
N GLU A 239 -17.76 11.27 -16.80
CA GLU A 239 -18.83 10.70 -15.96
C GLU A 239 -18.79 11.25 -14.54
N GLU A 240 -17.56 11.41 -13.97
CA GLU A 240 -17.37 12.01 -12.65
C GLU A 240 -17.79 13.49 -12.57
N LEU A 241 -17.71 14.25 -13.66
CA LEU A 241 -18.20 15.63 -13.74
C LEU A 241 -19.73 15.71 -13.72
N GLU A 242 -20.41 14.70 -14.30
CA GLU A 242 -21.86 14.65 -14.39
C GLU A 242 -22.52 14.21 -13.07
N LYS A 243 -21.77 13.56 -12.18
CA LYS A 243 -22.29 13.10 -10.89
C LYS A 243 -22.61 14.28 -9.96
N GLU A 244 -23.83 14.29 -9.42
CA GLU A 244 -24.26 15.30 -8.45
C GLU A 244 -23.60 15.11 -7.07
N ASN A 245 -23.29 13.86 -6.70
CA ASN A 245 -22.61 13.51 -5.46
C ASN A 245 -21.08 13.51 -5.62
N LEU A 246 -20.34 13.53 -4.49
CA LEU A 246 -18.88 13.45 -4.47
C LEU A 246 -18.38 12.01 -4.24
N GLU A 247 -19.25 11.01 -4.36
CA GLU A 247 -18.91 9.62 -4.14
C GLU A 247 -18.08 9.08 -5.31
N ILE A 248 -16.95 8.45 -4.98
CA ILE A 248 -16.11 7.77 -5.95
C ILE A 248 -16.69 6.38 -6.13
N GLY A 249 -16.97 5.97 -7.37
CA GLY A 249 -17.49 4.63 -7.67
C GLY A 249 -16.40 3.55 -7.53
N ASP A 250 -16.83 2.29 -7.45
CA ASP A 250 -15.95 1.11 -7.49
C ASP A 250 -15.30 0.99 -8.87
N ASN A 251 -14.16 1.70 -9.06
CA ASN A 251 -13.45 1.76 -10.33
C ASN A 251 -11.94 1.85 -10.12
N THR A 252 -11.19 0.95 -10.77
CA THR A 252 -9.72 0.93 -10.74
C THR A 252 -9.08 2.17 -11.36
N LEU A 253 -9.75 2.83 -12.32
CA LEU A 253 -9.25 4.06 -12.96
C LEU A 253 -8.98 5.19 -11.97
N TYR A 254 -9.65 5.21 -10.82
CA TYR A 254 -9.35 6.17 -9.77
C TYR A 254 -7.89 6.07 -9.30
N GLU A 255 -7.40 4.84 -9.07
CA GLU A 255 -5.99 4.60 -8.69
C GLU A 255 -5.05 4.77 -9.88
N ASP A 256 -5.42 4.32 -11.08
CA ASP A 256 -4.62 4.49 -12.30
C ASP A 256 -4.33 5.97 -12.62
N LEU A 257 -5.26 6.86 -12.28
CA LEU A 257 -5.07 8.31 -12.37
C LEU A 257 -4.27 8.88 -11.18
N GLY A 258 -3.99 8.06 -10.16
CA GLY A 258 -3.24 8.43 -8.97
C GLY A 258 -4.12 8.87 -7.80
N GLY A 259 -5.37 8.46 -7.77
CA GLY A 259 -6.23 8.56 -6.60
C GLY A 259 -5.79 7.61 -5.48
N VAL A 260 -6.02 8.00 -4.24
CA VAL A 260 -5.71 7.20 -3.07
C VAL A 260 -6.98 6.90 -2.30
N TRP A 261 -7.33 5.63 -2.17
CA TRP A 261 -8.49 5.18 -1.42
C TRP A 261 -8.26 5.34 0.09
N LYS A 262 -9.28 5.86 0.76
CA LYS A 262 -9.38 5.79 2.22
C LYS A 262 -10.20 4.57 2.61
N LEU A 263 -9.84 3.90 3.71
CA LEU A 263 -10.57 2.71 4.18
C LEU A 263 -12.06 2.98 4.40
N GLU A 264 -12.41 4.17 4.93
CA GLU A 264 -13.80 4.58 5.11
C GLU A 264 -14.59 4.59 3.79
N GLN A 265 -13.97 5.08 2.70
CA GLN A 265 -14.60 5.12 1.37
C GLN A 265 -14.86 3.70 0.83
N LEU A 266 -13.89 2.79 0.99
CA LEU A 266 -14.04 1.39 0.57
C LEU A 266 -15.13 0.67 1.39
N ASN A 267 -15.19 0.91 2.68
CA ASN A 267 -16.21 0.35 3.57
C ASN A 267 -17.62 0.88 3.22
N ASP A 268 -17.73 2.17 2.88
CA ASP A 268 -18.97 2.80 2.44
C ASP A 268 -19.48 2.22 1.11
N LEU A 269 -18.57 1.79 0.22
CA LEU A 269 -18.89 1.06 -1.00
C LEU A 269 -19.26 -0.42 -0.78
N GLY A 270 -19.25 -0.89 0.47
CA GLY A 270 -19.53 -2.29 0.78
C GLY A 270 -18.40 -3.26 0.41
N LEU A 271 -17.21 -2.76 0.07
CA LEU A 271 -16.04 -3.56 -0.31
C LEU A 271 -15.37 -4.14 0.94
N LYS A 272 -16.11 -4.94 1.70
CA LYS A 272 -15.63 -5.56 2.94
C LYS A 272 -16.19 -6.96 3.15
N LYS A 273 -15.47 -7.75 3.93
CA LYS A 273 -15.88 -9.07 4.43
C LYS A 273 -15.62 -9.13 5.94
N GLU A 274 -16.62 -9.60 6.68
CA GLU A 274 -16.47 -9.81 8.12
C GLU A 274 -15.92 -11.21 8.42
N ASN A 275 -15.09 -11.29 9.46
CA ASN A 275 -14.52 -12.52 10.00
C ASN A 275 -13.79 -13.39 8.96
N ALA A 276 -13.00 -12.78 8.09
CA ALA A 276 -12.22 -13.49 7.09
C ALA A 276 -11.08 -14.32 7.73
N ARG A 277 -10.88 -15.55 7.23
CA ARG A 277 -9.81 -16.45 7.69
C ARG A 277 -8.74 -16.59 6.63
N LEU A 278 -7.58 -15.99 6.86
CA LEU A 278 -6.53 -15.84 5.87
C LEU A 278 -5.28 -16.68 6.22
N ILE A 279 -4.73 -17.35 5.21
CA ILE A 279 -3.40 -17.95 5.27
C ILE A 279 -2.52 -17.33 4.18
N GLN A 280 -1.30 -16.95 4.55
CA GLN A 280 -0.34 -16.42 3.59
C GLN A 280 0.30 -17.56 2.78
N LEU A 281 0.13 -17.50 1.46
CA LEU A 281 0.69 -18.48 0.52
C LEU A 281 2.14 -18.14 0.17
N ALA A 282 2.45 -16.87 -0.03
CA ALA A 282 3.77 -16.38 -0.35
C ALA A 282 3.99 -14.95 0.16
N PHE A 283 5.25 -14.56 0.25
CA PHE A 283 5.68 -13.20 0.56
C PHE A 283 6.87 -12.84 -0.33
N GLU A 284 6.90 -11.60 -0.78
CA GLU A 284 8.04 -11.09 -1.55
C GLU A 284 8.25 -9.60 -1.30
N VAL A 285 9.47 -9.15 -1.50
CA VAL A 285 9.84 -7.74 -1.50
C VAL A 285 10.34 -7.38 -2.89
N THR A 286 9.75 -6.35 -3.48
CA THR A 286 10.16 -5.82 -4.78
C THR A 286 10.65 -4.39 -4.64
N TYR A 287 11.46 -3.94 -5.57
CA TYR A 287 11.89 -2.54 -5.66
C TYR A 287 11.55 -1.97 -7.03
N ASP A 288 10.87 -0.84 -7.04
CA ASP A 288 10.55 -0.10 -8.26
C ASP A 288 11.48 1.11 -8.40
N GLU A 289 12.41 1.03 -9.34
CA GLU A 289 13.39 2.09 -9.59
C GLU A 289 12.73 3.39 -10.06
N ALA A 290 11.65 3.32 -10.85
CA ALA A 290 10.97 4.50 -11.38
C ALA A 290 10.34 5.36 -10.28
N SER A 291 9.70 4.73 -9.30
CA SER A 291 9.07 5.41 -8.16
C SER A 291 9.99 5.49 -6.93
N LYS A 292 11.11 4.75 -6.91
CA LYS A 292 12.03 4.58 -5.78
C LYS A 292 11.32 4.09 -4.51
N ILE A 293 10.48 3.06 -4.69
CA ILE A 293 9.65 2.47 -3.66
C ILE A 293 9.96 0.97 -3.54
N PHE A 294 10.21 0.51 -2.33
CA PHE A 294 10.09 -0.90 -1.99
C PHE A 294 8.61 -1.23 -1.75
N ALA A 295 8.18 -2.39 -2.20
CA ALA A 295 6.85 -2.92 -1.92
C ALA A 295 6.96 -4.33 -1.34
N ASP A 296 6.38 -4.52 -0.15
CA ASP A 296 6.28 -5.82 0.51
C ASP A 296 4.92 -6.40 0.18
N TYR A 297 4.90 -7.47 -0.64
CA TYR A 297 3.68 -8.15 -1.06
C TYR A 297 3.48 -9.44 -0.26
N GLY A 298 2.33 -9.55 0.40
CA GLY A 298 1.86 -10.79 0.98
C GLY A 298 0.70 -11.34 0.16
N TYR A 299 0.75 -12.60 -0.27
CA TYR A 299 -0.34 -13.26 -1.01
C TYR A 299 -1.12 -14.15 -0.06
N TRP A 300 -2.42 -13.94 0.03
CA TRP A 300 -3.30 -14.54 1.03
C TRP A 300 -4.44 -15.30 0.38
N ILE A 301 -4.73 -16.49 0.88
CA ILE A 301 -5.95 -17.21 0.55
C ILE A 301 -6.96 -17.11 1.69
N ASP A 302 -8.18 -16.79 1.34
CA ASP A 302 -9.32 -16.88 2.24
C ASP A 302 -9.80 -18.34 2.31
N LEU A 303 -9.72 -18.94 3.49
CA LEU A 303 -10.09 -20.36 3.70
C LEU A 303 -11.56 -20.65 3.44
N ASP A 304 -12.44 -19.67 3.49
CA ASP A 304 -13.87 -19.88 3.32
C ASP A 304 -14.33 -19.77 1.89
N SER A 305 -13.71 -18.88 1.11
CA SER A 305 -14.07 -18.65 -0.30
C SER A 305 -13.08 -19.23 -1.30
N GLY A 306 -11.82 -19.47 -0.90
CA GLY A 306 -10.73 -19.79 -1.80
C GLY A 306 -10.22 -18.60 -2.63
N GLU A 307 -10.73 -17.38 -2.36
CA GLU A 307 -10.27 -16.17 -3.04
C GLU A 307 -8.83 -15.87 -2.65
N ILE A 308 -7.99 -15.60 -3.66
CA ILE A 308 -6.60 -15.20 -3.46
C ILE A 308 -6.48 -13.70 -3.67
N SER A 309 -6.00 -13.03 -2.64
CA SER A 309 -5.83 -11.58 -2.59
C SER A 309 -4.42 -11.23 -2.13
N TYR A 310 -4.03 -9.96 -2.21
CA TYR A 310 -2.71 -9.54 -1.78
C TYR A 310 -2.72 -8.29 -0.90
N THR A 311 -1.79 -8.22 0.04
CA THR A 311 -1.42 -6.99 0.75
C THR A 311 -0.24 -6.34 0.06
N ALA A 312 -0.15 -5.00 0.13
CA ALA A 312 1.00 -4.25 -0.34
C ALA A 312 1.37 -3.16 0.68
N ASN A 313 2.60 -3.23 1.22
CA ASN A 313 3.18 -2.22 2.07
C ASN A 313 4.23 -1.44 1.29
N TYR A 314 3.92 -0.19 0.94
CA TYR A 314 4.79 0.66 0.14
C TYR A 314 5.75 1.46 1.02
N ARG A 315 7.05 1.30 0.79
CA ARG A 315 8.14 1.92 1.56
C ARG A 315 9.04 2.77 0.65
N PRO A 316 8.73 4.07 0.46
CA PRO A 316 9.60 4.97 -0.28
C PRO A 316 11.00 5.04 0.35
N LEU A 317 12.06 5.12 -0.47
CA LEU A 317 13.45 5.23 0.00
C LEU A 317 13.62 6.34 1.06
N SER A 318 12.94 7.47 0.87
CA SER A 318 12.98 8.59 1.82
C SER A 318 12.30 8.30 3.16
N ALA A 319 11.49 7.26 3.25
CA ALA A 319 10.69 6.90 4.41
C ALA A 319 11.11 5.57 5.08
N LEU A 320 12.14 4.89 4.61
CA LEU A 320 12.61 3.60 5.15
C LEU A 320 12.93 3.62 6.65
N LYS A 321 13.31 4.78 7.19
CA LYS A 321 13.54 4.96 8.64
C LYS A 321 12.26 4.91 9.47
N TYR A 322 11.10 5.11 8.85
CA TYR A 322 9.82 5.30 9.54
C TYR A 322 8.82 4.19 9.22
N ILE A 323 8.94 3.54 8.06
CA ILE A 323 8.05 2.46 7.61
C ILE A 323 8.85 1.16 7.70
N LYS A 324 8.42 0.28 8.63
CA LYS A 324 9.06 -1.03 8.78
C LYS A 324 8.70 -1.93 7.59
N GLN A 325 9.65 -2.78 7.22
CA GLN A 325 9.41 -3.89 6.33
C GLN A 325 8.45 -4.87 6.99
N GLU A 326 7.47 -5.35 6.22
CA GLU A 326 6.68 -6.50 6.62
C GLU A 326 7.48 -7.79 6.47
N ASP A 327 7.01 -8.86 7.08
CA ASP A 327 7.67 -10.14 7.08
C ASP A 327 6.70 -11.26 6.72
N SER A 328 7.23 -12.44 6.46
CA SER A 328 6.47 -13.65 6.21
C SER A 328 5.60 -14.01 7.41
N ASN A 329 4.34 -14.32 7.16
CA ASN A 329 3.41 -14.80 8.17
C ASN A 329 3.19 -16.32 8.04
N PHE A 330 3.25 -17.03 9.17
CA PHE A 330 3.08 -18.48 9.24
C PHE A 330 1.86 -18.90 10.07
N SER A 331 1.03 -17.97 10.50
CA SER A 331 -0.18 -18.23 11.29
C SER A 331 -1.44 -18.18 10.43
N LEU A 332 -2.52 -18.77 10.94
CA LEU A 332 -3.87 -18.50 10.46
C LEU A 332 -4.33 -17.15 11.04
N LEU A 333 -4.70 -16.22 10.20
CA LEU A 333 -5.25 -14.93 10.62
C LEU A 333 -6.77 -14.98 10.60
N THR A 334 -7.38 -14.53 11.70
CA THR A 334 -8.81 -14.17 11.74
C THR A 334 -8.92 -12.66 11.73
N VAL A 335 -9.44 -12.12 10.64
CA VAL A 335 -9.57 -10.68 10.40
C VAL A 335 -11.02 -10.26 10.62
N PRO A 336 -11.33 -9.47 11.67
CA PRO A 336 -12.71 -9.05 11.95
C PRO A 336 -13.37 -8.32 10.79
N THR A 337 -12.65 -7.38 10.17
CA THR A 337 -13.13 -6.68 8.97
C THR A 337 -12.00 -6.59 7.96
N LEU A 338 -12.14 -7.33 6.87
CA LEU A 338 -11.26 -7.34 5.71
C LEU A 338 -11.81 -6.36 4.68
N THR A 339 -11.01 -5.39 4.27
CA THR A 339 -11.38 -4.40 3.26
C THR A 339 -10.70 -4.71 1.92
N TYR A 340 -11.49 -4.68 0.85
CA TYR A 340 -11.01 -4.90 -0.52
C TYR A 340 -10.86 -3.58 -1.26
N TYR A 341 -9.83 -3.49 -2.07
CA TYR A 341 -9.72 -2.44 -3.09
C TYR A 341 -10.37 -2.89 -4.40
N PRO A 342 -10.87 -1.96 -5.22
CA PRO A 342 -11.29 -2.28 -6.58
C PRO A 342 -10.19 -3.03 -7.33
N GLY A 343 -10.55 -4.08 -8.07
CA GLY A 343 -9.58 -4.91 -8.79
C GLY A 343 -10.22 -6.04 -9.56
N GLY A 344 -9.39 -6.80 -10.26
CA GLY A 344 -9.78 -7.97 -11.03
C GLY A 344 -9.85 -9.26 -10.20
N VAL A 345 -9.25 -10.33 -10.73
CA VAL A 345 -9.24 -11.65 -10.10
C VAL A 345 -8.56 -11.63 -8.74
N ASN A 346 -7.42 -10.94 -8.62
CA ASN A 346 -6.69 -10.82 -7.37
C ASN A 346 -6.80 -9.37 -6.86
N LYS A 347 -7.58 -9.19 -5.80
CA LYS A 347 -7.79 -7.87 -5.23
C LYS A 347 -6.74 -7.54 -4.17
N ARG A 348 -6.33 -6.29 -4.12
CA ARG A 348 -5.59 -5.80 -2.96
C ARG A 348 -6.51 -5.76 -1.75
N ILE A 349 -5.98 -6.15 -0.59
CA ILE A 349 -6.72 -6.18 0.67
C ILE A 349 -5.98 -5.42 1.77
N ARG A 350 -6.74 -5.01 2.77
CA ARG A 350 -6.21 -4.36 3.97
C ARG A 350 -7.12 -4.63 5.18
N TRP A 351 -6.51 -4.65 6.35
CA TRP A 351 -7.20 -4.70 7.64
C TRP A 351 -6.46 -3.84 8.68
N ASN A 352 -7.14 -3.50 9.76
CA ASN A 352 -6.53 -2.79 10.88
C ASN A 352 -6.04 -3.75 11.97
N ASN A 353 -6.85 -4.77 12.29
CA ASN A 353 -6.58 -5.74 13.34
C ASN A 353 -6.77 -7.16 12.82
N ALA A 354 -5.95 -8.08 13.31
CA ALA A 354 -6.09 -9.50 13.06
C ALA A 354 -5.69 -10.30 14.31
N ASN A 355 -6.35 -11.42 14.55
CA ASN A 355 -5.98 -12.38 15.56
C ASN A 355 -5.15 -13.48 14.90
N PHE A 356 -4.05 -13.88 15.55
CA PHE A 356 -3.13 -14.91 15.08
C PHE A 356 -3.49 -16.23 15.78
N ASN A 357 -3.72 -17.25 15.00
CA ASN A 357 -4.06 -18.58 15.47
C ASN A 357 -3.10 -19.60 14.88
N ASP A 358 -2.99 -20.77 15.52
CA ASP A 358 -2.23 -21.87 14.96
C ASP A 358 -2.94 -22.42 13.72
N ARG A 359 -2.15 -22.95 12.79
CA ARG A 359 -2.67 -23.61 11.60
C ARG A 359 -3.02 -25.06 11.96
N GLU A 360 -4.10 -25.54 11.38
CA GLU A 360 -4.48 -26.94 11.44
C GLU A 360 -4.16 -27.63 10.10
N ASP A 361 -3.82 -28.90 10.11
CA ASP A 361 -3.59 -29.70 8.89
C ASP A 361 -4.80 -29.71 7.98
N SER A 362 -6.01 -29.63 8.54
CA SER A 362 -7.27 -29.48 7.81
C SER A 362 -7.28 -28.26 6.89
N SER A 363 -6.57 -27.20 7.28
CA SER A 363 -6.47 -25.96 6.50
C SER A 363 -5.70 -26.16 5.19
N PHE A 364 -4.62 -26.95 5.20
CA PHE A 364 -3.82 -27.21 4.00
C PHE A 364 -4.59 -28.07 3.00
N LYS A 365 -5.27 -29.12 3.48
CA LYS A 365 -6.15 -29.95 2.65
C LYS A 365 -7.27 -29.12 2.03
N LYS A 366 -7.85 -28.16 2.78
CA LYS A 366 -8.87 -27.26 2.28
C LYS A 366 -8.31 -26.33 1.19
N ILE A 367 -7.12 -25.77 1.37
CA ILE A 367 -6.47 -24.95 0.35
C ILE A 367 -6.33 -25.70 -0.97
N LYS A 368 -5.92 -26.98 -0.91
CA LYS A 368 -5.77 -27.82 -2.12
C LYS A 368 -7.07 -27.98 -2.90
N THR A 369 -8.25 -27.94 -2.26
CA THR A 369 -9.55 -28.04 -2.95
C THR A 369 -9.87 -26.85 -3.85
N TYR A 370 -9.21 -25.72 -3.68
CA TYR A 370 -9.41 -24.50 -4.48
C TYR A 370 -8.53 -24.46 -5.74
N ALA A 371 -7.60 -25.40 -5.87
CA ALA A 371 -6.70 -25.45 -7.02
C ALA A 371 -7.46 -25.66 -8.34
N LYS A 372 -6.88 -25.12 -9.42
CA LYS A 372 -7.39 -25.26 -10.79
C LYS A 372 -6.49 -26.24 -11.56
N ASN A 373 -7.04 -26.89 -12.57
CA ASN A 373 -6.22 -27.53 -13.59
C ASN A 373 -5.56 -26.46 -14.48
N ILE A 374 -4.57 -26.85 -15.27
CA ILE A 374 -3.80 -25.91 -16.11
C ILE A 374 -4.69 -25.17 -17.12
N ASP A 375 -5.61 -25.86 -17.80
CA ASP A 375 -6.48 -25.24 -18.82
C ASP A 375 -7.36 -24.12 -18.22
N ASP A 376 -7.97 -24.36 -17.05
CA ASP A 376 -8.80 -23.39 -16.37
C ASP A 376 -7.95 -22.21 -15.84
N ALA A 377 -6.78 -22.48 -15.26
CA ALA A 377 -5.87 -21.44 -14.80
C ALA A 377 -5.41 -20.53 -15.93
N VAL A 378 -5.00 -21.12 -17.08
CA VAL A 378 -4.60 -20.36 -18.28
C VAL A 378 -5.76 -19.56 -18.86
N LYS A 379 -6.98 -20.09 -18.82
CA LYS A 379 -8.18 -19.36 -19.28
C LYS A 379 -8.48 -18.15 -18.40
N ILE A 380 -8.40 -18.30 -17.08
CA ILE A 380 -8.56 -17.19 -16.12
C ILE A 380 -7.50 -16.13 -16.37
N ALA A 381 -6.22 -16.53 -16.45
CA ALA A 381 -5.11 -15.61 -16.71
C ALA A 381 -5.28 -14.86 -18.03
N LYS A 382 -5.59 -15.56 -19.13
CA LYS A 382 -5.84 -14.91 -20.44
C LYS A 382 -6.97 -13.91 -20.42
N ASN A 383 -8.03 -14.17 -19.67
CA ASN A 383 -9.15 -13.24 -19.56
C ASN A 383 -8.78 -11.99 -18.79
N GLU A 384 -8.05 -12.12 -17.68
CA GLU A 384 -7.60 -10.99 -16.86
C GLU A 384 -6.57 -10.14 -17.60
N LEU A 385 -5.55 -10.77 -18.17
CA LEU A 385 -4.45 -10.11 -18.90
C LEU A 385 -4.88 -9.41 -20.20
N LYS A 386 -6.12 -9.60 -20.68
CA LYS A 386 -6.68 -8.80 -21.77
C LYS A 386 -6.89 -7.33 -21.38
N ASN A 387 -7.12 -7.05 -20.11
CA ASN A 387 -7.25 -5.67 -19.66
C ASN A 387 -5.85 -5.08 -19.44
N ILE A 388 -5.44 -4.21 -20.33
CA ILE A 388 -4.12 -3.58 -20.33
C ILE A 388 -3.82 -2.75 -19.07
N LEU A 389 -4.85 -2.38 -18.29
CA LEU A 389 -4.70 -1.62 -17.05
C LEU A 389 -4.54 -2.50 -15.80
N THR A 390 -4.77 -3.80 -15.90
CA THR A 390 -4.49 -4.72 -14.79
C THR A 390 -2.99 -4.95 -14.65
N ASP A 391 -2.59 -5.51 -13.51
CA ASP A 391 -1.24 -6.00 -13.35
C ASP A 391 -0.96 -7.09 -14.40
N ASN A 392 0.30 -7.17 -14.85
CA ASN A 392 0.69 -8.13 -15.89
C ASN A 392 0.83 -9.56 -15.34
N VAL A 393 0.30 -9.83 -14.16
CA VAL A 393 0.35 -11.13 -13.49
C VAL A 393 -1.00 -11.48 -12.88
N VAL A 394 -1.31 -12.77 -12.83
CA VAL A 394 -2.46 -13.35 -12.13
C VAL A 394 -1.96 -14.44 -11.22
N VAL A 395 -2.35 -14.41 -9.94
CA VAL A 395 -1.92 -15.42 -8.97
C VAL A 395 -3.02 -16.45 -8.74
N LEU A 396 -2.67 -17.73 -8.85
CA LEU A 396 -3.60 -18.85 -8.72
C LEU A 396 -2.93 -20.05 -8.06
N LEU A 397 -3.77 -21.00 -7.64
CA LEU A 397 -3.37 -22.35 -7.25
C LEU A 397 -3.60 -23.32 -8.41
N ILE A 398 -2.56 -24.05 -8.80
CA ILE A 398 -2.62 -25.08 -9.86
C ILE A 398 -2.34 -26.44 -9.24
N GLU A 399 -3.26 -27.40 -9.43
CA GLU A 399 -2.99 -28.81 -9.11
C GLU A 399 -2.06 -29.40 -10.14
N PHE A 400 -1.10 -30.22 -9.70
CA PHE A 400 -0.19 -30.91 -10.59
C PHE A 400 0.03 -32.37 -10.19
N GLU A 401 0.28 -33.20 -11.19
CA GLU A 401 0.70 -34.60 -11.03
C GLU A 401 2.20 -34.68 -10.78
N LYS A 402 2.99 -33.95 -11.56
CA LYS A 402 4.45 -33.93 -11.45
C LYS A 402 5.09 -32.67 -12.02
N ILE A 403 6.30 -32.42 -11.59
CA ILE A 403 7.21 -31.46 -12.22
C ILE A 403 8.21 -32.27 -13.06
N MET A 404 8.37 -31.90 -14.33
CA MET A 404 9.36 -32.49 -15.25
C MET A 404 10.39 -31.44 -15.62
N PHE A 405 11.60 -31.86 -15.97
CA PHE A 405 12.56 -30.99 -16.65
C PHE A 405 12.89 -31.53 -18.03
N ILE A 406 13.09 -30.62 -18.95
CA ILE A 406 13.53 -30.89 -20.31
C ILE A 406 14.83 -30.14 -20.52
N GLU A 407 15.84 -30.81 -21.00
CA GLU A 407 17.10 -30.18 -21.42
C GLU A 407 17.05 -29.88 -22.90
N GLU A 408 17.09 -28.61 -23.26
CA GLU A 408 17.01 -28.12 -24.62
C GLU A 408 18.15 -27.12 -24.85
N GLU A 409 19.03 -27.40 -25.79
CA GLU A 409 20.19 -26.55 -26.15
C GLU A 409 21.08 -26.17 -24.95
N GLY A 410 21.24 -27.07 -23.96
CA GLY A 410 22.03 -26.82 -22.75
C GLY A 410 21.31 -25.97 -21.68
N SER A 411 20.03 -25.64 -21.88
CA SER A 411 19.16 -24.97 -20.93
C SER A 411 18.16 -25.94 -20.34
N LYS A 412 17.99 -25.93 -19.02
CA LYS A 412 16.98 -26.73 -18.30
C LYS A 412 15.68 -25.95 -18.22
N LYS A 413 14.60 -26.49 -18.79
CA LYS A 413 13.23 -26.00 -18.68
C LYS A 413 12.46 -26.88 -17.71
N TYR A 414 11.71 -26.28 -16.80
CA TYR A 414 10.86 -26.98 -15.85
C TYR A 414 9.41 -26.88 -16.31
N ILE A 415 8.72 -28.02 -16.30
CA ILE A 415 7.36 -28.15 -16.83
C ILE A 415 6.46 -28.70 -15.72
N LEU A 416 5.42 -27.98 -15.38
CA LEU A 416 4.35 -28.47 -14.53
C LEU A 416 3.36 -29.27 -15.37
N VAL A 417 3.03 -30.48 -14.93
CA VAL A 417 2.10 -31.37 -15.63
C VAL A 417 0.92 -31.69 -14.71
N ASP A 418 -0.30 -31.44 -15.16
CA ASP A 418 -1.51 -31.79 -14.41
C ASP A 418 -2.02 -33.21 -14.69
N LYS A 419 -3.04 -33.63 -13.96
CA LYS A 419 -3.68 -34.95 -14.11
C LYS A 419 -4.28 -35.18 -15.50
N ASN A 420 -4.63 -34.10 -16.22
CA ASN A 420 -5.14 -34.15 -17.58
C ASN A 420 -4.03 -34.19 -18.64
N LYS A 421 -2.75 -34.32 -18.21
CA LYS A 421 -1.55 -34.29 -19.04
C LYS A 421 -1.35 -32.96 -19.77
N LYS A 422 -1.98 -31.90 -19.28
CA LYS A 422 -1.68 -30.55 -19.72
C LYS A 422 -0.40 -30.06 -19.09
N MET A 423 0.30 -29.19 -19.81
CA MET A 423 1.64 -28.73 -19.45
C MET A 423 1.70 -27.21 -19.45
N ILE A 424 2.43 -26.66 -18.50
CA ILE A 424 2.80 -25.23 -18.45
C ILE A 424 4.27 -25.12 -18.06
N GLU A 425 5.01 -24.27 -18.75
CA GLU A 425 6.41 -24.02 -18.43
C GLU A 425 6.52 -23.16 -17.17
N LEU A 426 7.39 -23.60 -16.26
CA LEU A 426 7.77 -22.83 -15.07
C LEU A 426 8.94 -21.92 -15.45
N LYS A 427 8.71 -20.61 -15.39
CA LYS A 427 9.69 -19.60 -15.78
C LYS A 427 9.74 -18.48 -14.72
N ASN A 428 10.93 -17.99 -14.42
CA ASN A 428 11.09 -16.85 -13.54
C ASN A 428 10.71 -15.56 -14.28
N ASN A 429 9.96 -14.70 -13.62
CA ASN A 429 9.60 -13.35 -14.11
C ASN A 429 10.46 -12.24 -13.49
N GLY A 430 11.51 -12.62 -12.78
CA GLY A 430 12.42 -11.73 -12.07
C GLY A 430 13.83 -12.32 -11.94
N ALA A 431 14.66 -11.68 -11.12
CA ALA A 431 16.07 -12.05 -10.94
C ALA A 431 16.30 -13.34 -10.13
N ARG A 432 15.25 -14.02 -9.64
CA ARG A 432 15.38 -15.21 -8.78
C ARG A 432 15.44 -16.49 -9.62
N GLU A 433 16.50 -17.27 -9.46
CA GLU A 433 16.61 -18.61 -10.05
C GLU A 433 15.87 -19.65 -9.18
N LEU A 434 14.54 -19.68 -9.23
CA LEU A 434 13.74 -20.63 -8.45
C LEU A 434 13.85 -22.07 -8.95
N ALA A 435 14.29 -22.26 -10.16
CA ALA A 435 14.35 -23.56 -10.83
C ALA A 435 15.34 -24.54 -10.15
N LYS A 436 16.45 -24.06 -9.61
CA LYS A 436 17.43 -24.91 -8.92
C LYS A 436 16.87 -25.51 -7.61
N VAL A 437 15.89 -24.84 -6.99
CA VAL A 437 15.30 -25.27 -5.71
C VAL A 437 14.55 -26.61 -5.86
N PHE A 438 13.92 -26.87 -6.99
CA PHE A 438 13.05 -28.04 -7.15
C PHE A 438 13.76 -29.38 -6.96
N TYR A 439 14.95 -29.54 -7.52
CA TYR A 439 15.63 -30.85 -7.52
C TYR A 439 16.81 -30.93 -6.53
N GLU A 440 17.34 -29.80 -6.11
CA GLU A 440 18.47 -29.78 -5.19
C GLU A 440 18.07 -29.74 -3.71
N LEU A 441 16.92 -29.13 -3.43
CA LEU A 441 16.52 -28.83 -2.04
C LEU A 441 15.16 -29.42 -1.62
N LEU A 442 14.30 -29.79 -2.56
CA LEU A 442 12.97 -30.27 -2.23
C LEU A 442 12.89 -31.80 -2.19
N PRO A 443 12.21 -32.37 -1.18
CA PRO A 443 11.96 -33.80 -1.15
C PRO A 443 10.96 -34.20 -2.26
N ASN A 444 11.06 -35.45 -2.75
CA ASN A 444 10.24 -35.96 -3.84
C ASN A 444 8.73 -35.84 -3.57
N GLU A 445 8.30 -35.94 -2.31
CA GLU A 445 6.91 -35.75 -1.90
C GLU A 445 6.33 -34.39 -2.28
N CYS A 446 7.18 -33.35 -2.40
CA CYS A 446 6.78 -32.02 -2.84
C CYS A 446 6.68 -31.88 -4.36
N LEU A 447 7.24 -32.81 -5.13
CA LEU A 447 7.37 -32.75 -6.58
C LEU A 447 6.26 -33.49 -7.33
N GLU A 448 5.39 -34.21 -6.62
CA GLU A 448 4.34 -35.03 -7.21
C GLU A 448 3.01 -34.88 -6.45
N ASN A 449 1.89 -34.86 -7.19
CA ASN A 449 0.51 -34.89 -6.67
C ASN A 449 0.19 -33.80 -5.63
N GLN A 450 0.72 -32.61 -5.85
CA GLN A 450 0.54 -31.45 -4.97
C GLN A 450 -0.18 -30.27 -5.67
N VAL A 451 -0.22 -29.14 -4.98
CA VAL A 451 -0.73 -27.88 -5.51
C VAL A 451 0.38 -26.86 -5.46
N MET A 452 0.53 -26.09 -6.52
CA MET A 452 1.49 -24.99 -6.60
C MET A 452 0.78 -23.64 -6.62
N PHE A 453 1.22 -22.72 -5.79
CA PHE A 453 0.87 -21.31 -5.89
C PHE A 453 1.82 -20.65 -6.87
N VAL A 454 1.26 -20.07 -7.92
CA VAL A 454 2.00 -19.51 -9.05
C VAL A 454 1.55 -18.10 -9.39
N LYS A 455 2.45 -17.32 -9.99
CA LYS A 455 2.13 -16.14 -10.79
C LYS A 455 2.09 -16.50 -12.26
N LEU A 456 0.95 -16.34 -12.89
CA LEU A 456 0.79 -16.51 -14.33
C LEU A 456 1.04 -15.16 -15.01
N PHE A 457 1.91 -15.16 -16.00
CA PHE A 457 2.24 -13.99 -16.80
C PHE A 457 2.35 -14.35 -18.28
N GLN A 458 2.27 -13.36 -19.16
CA GLN A 458 2.35 -13.56 -20.60
C GLN A 458 3.66 -12.99 -21.15
N GLU A 459 4.37 -13.80 -21.91
CA GLU A 459 5.52 -13.40 -22.72
C GLU A 459 5.38 -14.01 -24.10
N ASP A 460 5.60 -13.25 -25.16
CA ASP A 460 5.52 -13.68 -26.57
C ASP A 460 4.25 -14.50 -26.89
N ARG A 461 3.09 -14.07 -26.39
CA ARG A 461 1.77 -14.71 -26.53
C ARG A 461 1.62 -16.06 -25.81
N THR A 462 2.64 -16.50 -25.09
CA THR A 462 2.61 -17.71 -24.26
C THR A 462 2.39 -17.35 -22.79
N ILE A 463 1.59 -18.15 -22.08
CA ILE A 463 1.43 -18.02 -20.63
C ILE A 463 2.44 -18.94 -19.96
N TYR A 464 3.20 -18.36 -19.05
CA TYR A 464 4.17 -19.02 -18.18
C TYR A 464 3.70 -18.96 -16.75
N ALA A 465 4.22 -19.85 -15.92
CA ALA A 465 3.95 -19.87 -14.49
C ALA A 465 5.25 -19.63 -13.69
N GLU A 466 5.30 -18.58 -12.88
CA GLU A 466 6.37 -18.38 -11.91
C GLU A 466 5.98 -19.07 -10.60
N PRO A 467 6.78 -20.05 -10.12
CA PRO A 467 6.46 -20.80 -8.91
C PRO A 467 6.79 -19.99 -7.64
N HIS A 468 5.91 -19.97 -6.66
CA HIS A 468 6.13 -19.26 -5.39
C HIS A 468 6.05 -20.14 -4.16
N SER A 469 5.12 -21.09 -4.11
CA SER A 469 5.05 -22.09 -3.02
C SER A 469 4.36 -23.37 -3.46
N ILE A 470 4.67 -24.46 -2.77
CA ILE A 470 4.01 -25.76 -2.92
C ILE A 470 3.20 -26.02 -1.67
N ILE A 471 1.93 -26.41 -1.85
CA ILE A 471 0.99 -26.75 -0.80
C ILE A 471 0.86 -28.26 -0.73
N THR A 472 1.36 -28.85 0.35
CA THR A 472 1.20 -30.28 0.67
C THR A 472 0.00 -30.48 1.59
N ASP A 473 -0.20 -31.68 2.12
CA ASP A 473 -1.31 -31.97 3.03
C ASP A 473 -1.07 -31.42 4.45
N ASP A 474 0.17 -31.07 4.78
CA ASP A 474 0.62 -30.68 6.13
C ASP A 474 1.35 -29.33 6.18
N LYS A 475 1.77 -28.75 5.04
CA LYS A 475 2.57 -27.51 5.04
C LYS A 475 2.49 -26.73 3.74
N ILE A 476 2.93 -25.48 3.80
CA ILE A 476 3.22 -24.62 2.65
C ILE A 476 4.74 -24.48 2.57
N VAL A 477 5.34 -24.97 1.49
CA VAL A 477 6.76 -24.87 1.20
C VAL A 477 6.97 -23.65 0.32
N ARG A 478 7.53 -22.58 0.86
CA ARG A 478 7.83 -21.35 0.12
C ARG A 478 9.14 -21.48 -0.63
N LEU A 479 9.15 -21.12 -1.91
CA LEU A 479 10.29 -21.29 -2.82
C LEU A 479 11.20 -20.06 -2.90
N GLY A 480 10.70 -18.92 -2.44
CA GLY A 480 11.43 -17.65 -2.40
C GLY A 480 11.38 -17.02 -1.00
N PHE A 481 12.47 -16.38 -0.60
CA PHE A 481 12.61 -15.61 0.63
C PHE A 481 12.81 -14.13 0.29
#